data_455562345171e6088426b3def8a723cd
#
_entry.id   455562345171e6088426b3def8a723cd
#
_cell.length_a   1.000
_cell.length_b   1.000
_cell.length_c   1.000
_cell.angle_alpha   90.00
_cell.angle_beta   90.00
_cell.angle_gamma   90.00
#
_symmetry.space_group_name_H-M   'P 1'
#
loop_
_entity.id
_entity.type
_entity.pdbx_description
1 polymer ?
#
loop_
_entity_poly.entity_id
_entity_poly.type
_entity_poly.pdbx_seq_one_letter_code
_entity_poly.pdbx_strand_id
1 'polypeptide(L)'
;MRPLLIALLLMNSINCLADETKPIKEANFPTQLQDGSQTLQRKGQIVLTYLWADIYAAALFTPANLSPQRAYEQLRDVRLELFYLRDLDHSDITTASAAILKRQHSPATLSALDAGLKKLQGSFANIQRGDRYALDYDPVRGLNLERNGRVIFNTKDRALAKAYLGIWLAPEGLPETLRQTLLAQTP
;
A
#
# COMPACT_ATOMS: atom_id res chain seq x y z
N MET A 1 30.01 46.89 -37.99
CA MET A 1 30.06 46.44 -36.61
C MET A 1 28.61 46.10 -36.17
N ARG A 2 28.25 44.85 -36.11
CA ARG A 2 26.92 44.36 -35.67
C ARG A 2 27.02 43.87 -34.24
N PRO A 3 26.18 44.29 -33.29
CA PRO A 3 26.15 43.72 -31.97
C PRO A 3 25.34 42.39 -32.00
N LEU A 4 25.96 41.36 -31.45
CA LEU A 4 25.44 40.04 -31.27
C LEU A 4 24.46 40.10 -30.08
N LEU A 5 23.16 39.95 -30.35
CA LEU A 5 22.13 39.75 -29.31
C LEU A 5 22.20 38.32 -28.83
N ILE A 6 22.74 38.11 -27.63
CA ILE A 6 22.67 36.82 -26.90
C ILE A 6 21.26 36.74 -26.32
N ALA A 7 20.40 35.94 -26.95
CA ALA A 7 19.11 35.57 -26.39
C ALA A 7 19.35 34.47 -25.32
N LEU A 8 19.25 34.87 -24.06
CA LEU A 8 19.28 33.97 -22.89
C LEU A 8 17.98 33.17 -22.89
N LEU A 9 18.01 31.96 -23.43
CA LEU A 9 16.91 30.99 -23.30
C LEU A 9 16.85 30.55 -21.83
N LEU A 10 15.95 31.16 -21.06
CA LEU A 10 15.49 30.63 -19.80
C LEU A 10 14.75 29.32 -20.09
N MET A 11 15.42 28.20 -19.95
CA MET A 11 14.78 26.90 -19.85
C MET A 11 13.99 26.88 -18.54
N ASN A 12 12.71 27.24 -18.62
CA ASN A 12 11.74 26.85 -17.61
C ASN A 12 11.68 25.33 -17.60
N SER A 13 12.39 24.74 -16.66
CA SER A 13 12.15 23.36 -16.25
C SER A 13 10.74 23.32 -15.66
N ILE A 14 9.75 23.05 -16.53
CA ILE A 14 8.44 22.62 -16.07
C ILE A 14 8.70 21.28 -15.40
N ASN A 15 8.87 21.30 -14.07
CA ASN A 15 8.69 20.11 -13.27
C ASN A 15 7.28 19.61 -13.59
N CYS A 16 7.22 18.59 -14.43
CA CYS A 16 6.05 17.77 -14.58
C CYS A 16 5.92 17.00 -13.25
N LEU A 17 5.38 17.68 -12.23
CA LEU A 17 4.76 17.00 -11.11
C LEU A 17 3.60 16.26 -11.77
N ALA A 18 3.80 14.99 -12.10
CA ALA A 18 2.72 14.11 -12.48
C ALA A 18 1.61 14.37 -11.48
N ASP A 19 0.40 14.63 -11.94
CA ASP A 19 -0.70 15.11 -11.11
C ASP A 19 -1.15 13.97 -10.16
N GLU A 20 -0.32 13.67 -9.15
CA GLU A 20 -0.63 12.70 -8.08
C GLU A 20 -1.96 13.00 -7.40
N THR A 21 -2.44 14.22 -7.55
CA THR A 21 -3.69 14.67 -6.92
C THR A 21 -4.90 13.98 -7.54
N LYS A 22 -4.90 13.69 -8.85
CA LYS A 22 -6.04 13.09 -9.53
C LYS A 22 -6.33 11.64 -9.10
N PRO A 23 -5.36 10.71 -9.11
CA PRO A 23 -5.56 9.36 -8.59
C PRO A 23 -5.99 9.31 -7.11
N ILE A 24 -5.41 10.17 -6.27
CA ILE A 24 -5.77 10.28 -4.85
C ILE A 24 -7.21 10.79 -4.69
N LYS A 25 -7.62 11.79 -5.47
CA LYS A 25 -9.01 12.27 -5.48
C LYS A 25 -10.00 11.20 -5.94
N GLU A 26 -9.63 10.43 -6.97
CA GLU A 26 -10.43 9.31 -7.46
C GLU A 26 -10.59 8.22 -6.38
N ALA A 27 -9.50 7.87 -5.69
CA ALA A 27 -9.51 6.92 -4.59
C ALA A 27 -10.41 7.36 -3.43
N ASN A 28 -10.54 8.65 -3.21
CA ASN A 28 -11.43 9.26 -2.21
C ASN A 28 -11.31 8.59 -0.83
N PHE A 29 -10.08 8.46 -0.33
CA PHE A 29 -9.86 7.91 1.00
C PHE A 29 -10.39 8.86 2.07
N PRO A 30 -11.21 8.39 3.04
CA PRO A 30 -11.68 9.24 4.12
C PRO A 30 -10.53 9.70 5.02
N THR A 31 -10.72 10.77 5.76
CA THR A 31 -9.74 11.23 6.77
C THR A 31 -9.71 10.31 7.99
N GLN A 32 -10.85 9.69 8.28
CA GLN A 32 -11.01 8.70 9.35
C GLN A 32 -12.09 7.69 8.98
N LEU A 33 -12.02 6.51 9.57
CA LEU A 33 -13.01 5.45 9.40
C LEU A 33 -13.26 4.73 10.72
N GLN A 34 -14.43 4.11 10.84
CA GLN A 34 -14.78 3.26 11.97
C GLN A 34 -14.39 1.81 11.63
N ASP A 35 -13.65 1.19 12.52
CA ASP A 35 -13.33 -0.23 12.49
C ASP A 35 -13.77 -0.88 13.80
N GLY A 36 -14.92 -1.52 13.78
CA GLY A 36 -15.58 -1.98 15.01
C GLY A 36 -15.84 -0.82 15.97
N SER A 37 -15.29 -0.90 17.19
CA SER A 37 -15.38 0.15 18.21
C SER A 37 -14.29 1.22 18.11
N GLN A 38 -13.32 1.06 17.21
CA GLN A 38 -12.17 1.95 17.08
C GLN A 38 -12.34 2.93 15.92
N THR A 39 -11.89 4.17 16.13
CA THR A 39 -11.74 5.15 15.05
C THR A 39 -10.29 5.15 14.59
N LEU A 40 -10.07 4.82 13.33
CA LEU A 40 -8.77 4.91 12.67
C LEU A 40 -8.67 6.21 11.90
N GLN A 41 -7.52 6.86 11.97
CA GLN A 41 -7.20 8.08 11.22
C GLN A 41 -6.24 7.75 10.09
N ARG A 42 -6.47 8.35 8.92
CA ARG A 42 -5.52 8.27 7.81
C ARG A 42 -4.21 8.97 8.19
N LYS A 43 -3.09 8.27 8.05
CA LYS A 43 -1.74 8.75 8.39
C LYS A 43 -0.94 9.16 7.15
N GLY A 44 -1.03 8.39 6.09
CA GLY A 44 -0.38 8.67 4.82
C GLY A 44 -1.18 8.15 3.65
N GLN A 45 -0.97 8.74 2.48
CA GLN A 45 -1.53 8.26 1.22
C GLN A 45 -0.57 8.57 0.08
N ILE A 46 -0.51 7.70 -0.92
CA ILE A 46 0.43 7.79 -2.03
C ILE A 46 -0.09 6.98 -3.22
N VAL A 47 0.37 7.32 -4.42
CA VAL A 47 0.16 6.52 -5.62
C VAL A 47 1.40 5.66 -5.88
N LEU A 48 1.21 4.36 -6.11
CA LEU A 48 2.26 3.51 -6.67
C LEU A 48 2.23 3.62 -8.19
N THR A 49 3.31 4.15 -8.74
CA THR A 49 3.56 4.21 -10.18
C THR A 49 4.66 3.22 -10.54
N TYR A 50 4.46 2.43 -11.57
CA TYR A 50 5.44 1.51 -12.11
C TYR A 50 5.53 1.66 -13.64
N LEU A 51 6.75 1.87 -14.17
CA LEU A 51 6.99 2.09 -15.60
C LEU A 51 5.99 3.11 -16.21
N TRP A 52 5.86 4.28 -15.58
CA TRP A 52 4.98 5.40 -15.98
C TRP A 52 3.47 5.12 -15.87
N ALA A 53 3.09 3.96 -15.36
CA ALA A 53 1.68 3.63 -15.15
C ALA A 53 1.33 3.65 -13.67
N ASP A 54 0.28 4.39 -13.32
CA ASP A 54 -0.30 4.36 -11.98
C ASP A 54 -1.01 3.02 -11.77
N ILE A 55 -0.56 2.28 -10.75
CA ILE A 55 -1.07 0.95 -10.44
C ILE A 55 -2.23 1.05 -9.46
N TYR A 56 -2.00 1.69 -8.32
CA TYR A 56 -3.01 1.95 -7.31
C TYR A 56 -2.66 3.18 -6.47
N ALA A 57 -3.68 3.80 -5.89
CA ALA A 57 -3.53 4.68 -4.74
C ALA A 57 -3.59 3.84 -3.47
N ALA A 58 -2.76 4.17 -2.48
CA ALA A 58 -2.71 3.51 -1.18
C ALA A 58 -2.93 4.51 -0.05
N ALA A 59 -3.58 4.09 1.03
CA ALA A 59 -3.73 4.86 2.25
C ALA A 59 -3.59 3.97 3.48
N LEU A 60 -2.89 4.48 4.50
CA LEU A 60 -2.70 3.79 5.78
C LEU A 60 -3.48 4.49 6.89
N PHE A 61 -4.16 3.68 7.69
CA PHE A 61 -4.98 4.15 8.82
C PHE A 61 -4.54 3.44 10.10
N THR A 62 -4.41 4.19 11.18
CA THR A 62 -4.13 3.68 12.52
C THR A 62 -4.92 4.51 13.56
N PRO A 63 -5.06 4.04 14.81
CA PRO A 63 -5.61 4.87 15.89
C PRO A 63 -4.88 6.21 16.00
N ALA A 64 -5.60 7.26 16.41
CA ALA A 64 -5.09 8.62 16.47
C ALA A 64 -3.81 8.76 17.29
N ASN A 65 -3.75 8.06 18.41
CA ASN A 65 -2.67 8.09 19.39
C ASN A 65 -1.53 7.10 19.11
N LEU A 66 -1.58 6.38 17.98
CA LEU A 66 -0.58 5.38 17.62
C LEU A 66 0.11 5.78 16.32
N SER A 67 1.45 5.82 16.34
CA SER A 67 2.21 6.06 15.12
C SER A 67 2.10 4.87 14.18
N PRO A 68 2.07 5.09 12.85
CA PRO A 68 1.99 4.03 11.85
C PRO A 68 3.10 3.00 12.00
N GLN A 69 4.32 3.46 12.25
CA GLN A 69 5.49 2.61 12.49
C GLN A 69 5.26 1.65 13.65
N ARG A 70 4.79 2.17 14.81
CA ARG A 70 4.51 1.34 15.99
C ARG A 70 3.32 0.40 15.76
N ALA A 71 2.28 0.85 15.06
CA ALA A 71 1.14 0.01 14.72
C ALA A 71 1.59 -1.23 13.95
N TYR A 72 2.43 -1.05 12.93
CA TYR A 72 3.00 -2.15 12.18
C TYR A 72 3.98 -2.99 13.00
N GLU A 73 4.96 -2.38 13.71
CA GLU A 73 5.99 -3.11 14.45
C GLU A 73 5.42 -4.00 15.55
N GLN A 74 4.46 -3.47 16.31
CA GLN A 74 3.81 -4.18 17.41
C GLN A 74 2.60 -5.00 16.99
N LEU A 75 2.23 -4.93 15.72
CA LEU A 75 1.05 -5.56 15.14
C LEU A 75 -0.20 -5.18 15.94
N ARG A 76 -0.53 -3.90 15.92
CA ARG A 76 -1.72 -3.30 16.51
C ARG A 76 -2.73 -2.98 15.41
N ASP A 77 -3.82 -2.32 15.78
CA ASP A 77 -4.85 -1.90 14.82
C ASP A 77 -4.23 -1.10 13.66
N VAL A 78 -4.32 -1.64 12.47
CA VAL A 78 -3.79 -1.04 11.25
C VAL A 78 -4.62 -1.48 10.05
N ARG A 79 -5.01 -0.52 9.22
CA ARG A 79 -5.71 -0.77 7.98
C ARG A 79 -4.96 -0.12 6.82
N LEU A 80 -4.61 -0.91 5.82
CA LEU A 80 -4.03 -0.48 4.57
C LEU A 80 -5.08 -0.64 3.47
N GLU A 81 -5.48 0.46 2.82
CA GLU A 81 -6.38 0.43 1.68
C GLU A 81 -5.64 0.68 0.37
N LEU A 82 -6.01 -0.07 -0.66
CA LEU A 82 -5.51 0.03 -2.03
C LEU A 82 -6.70 0.27 -2.96
N PHE A 83 -6.67 1.36 -3.72
CA PHE A 83 -7.64 1.64 -4.78
C PHE A 83 -6.95 1.47 -6.12
N TYR A 84 -7.36 0.48 -6.90
CA TYR A 84 -6.70 0.13 -8.15
C TYR A 84 -7.10 1.06 -9.30
N LEU A 85 -6.09 1.56 -10.00
CA LEU A 85 -6.23 2.52 -11.08
C LEU A 85 -6.21 1.87 -12.47
N ARG A 86 -6.01 0.56 -12.51
CA ARG A 86 -5.99 -0.26 -13.73
C ARG A 86 -6.31 -1.72 -13.43
N ASP A 87 -6.62 -2.45 -14.50
CA ASP A 87 -6.81 -3.89 -14.44
C ASP A 87 -5.46 -4.59 -14.23
N LEU A 88 -5.45 -5.66 -13.42
CA LEU A 88 -4.29 -6.51 -13.16
C LEU A 88 -4.73 -7.96 -13.11
N ASP A 89 -3.94 -8.84 -13.68
CA ASP A 89 -4.15 -10.26 -13.56
C ASP A 89 -3.74 -10.77 -12.16
N HIS A 90 -4.47 -11.76 -11.67
CA HIS A 90 -4.16 -12.43 -10.41
C HIS A 90 -2.70 -12.92 -10.35
N SER A 91 -2.18 -13.44 -11.47
CA SER A 91 -0.80 -13.92 -11.58
C SER A 91 0.23 -12.83 -11.33
N ASP A 92 -0.03 -11.59 -11.78
CA ASP A 92 0.90 -10.46 -11.59
C ASP A 92 1.01 -10.08 -10.13
N ILE A 93 -0.14 -10.04 -9.42
CA ILE A 93 -0.21 -9.71 -7.99
C ILE A 93 0.53 -10.76 -7.17
N THR A 94 0.28 -12.04 -7.44
CA THR A 94 0.89 -13.14 -6.70
C THR A 94 2.39 -13.25 -6.98
N THR A 95 2.82 -13.01 -8.23
CA THR A 95 4.24 -12.98 -8.61
C THR A 95 4.97 -11.83 -7.94
N ALA A 96 4.42 -10.62 -7.99
CA ALA A 96 5.01 -9.44 -7.37
C ALA A 96 5.13 -9.60 -5.84
N SER A 97 4.06 -10.04 -5.17
CA SER A 97 4.06 -10.27 -3.72
C SER A 97 5.06 -11.36 -3.32
N ALA A 98 5.13 -12.46 -4.07
CA ALA A 98 6.10 -13.53 -3.80
C ALA A 98 7.55 -13.06 -3.95
N ALA A 99 7.85 -12.23 -4.96
CA ALA A 99 9.18 -11.67 -5.16
C ALA A 99 9.60 -10.77 -3.98
N ILE A 100 8.67 -9.95 -3.46
CA ILE A 100 8.93 -9.09 -2.30
C ILE A 100 9.15 -9.93 -1.04
N LEU A 101 8.26 -10.88 -0.77
CA LEU A 101 8.38 -11.77 0.39
C LEU A 101 9.69 -12.55 0.41
N LYS A 102 10.20 -12.98 -0.78
CA LYS A 102 11.50 -13.63 -0.90
C LYS A 102 12.68 -12.71 -0.56
N ARG A 103 12.56 -11.41 -0.78
CA ARG A 103 13.60 -10.44 -0.37
C ARG A 103 13.59 -10.20 1.13
N GLN A 104 12.40 -10.16 1.73
CA GLN A 104 12.19 -9.80 3.13
C GLN A 104 12.40 -10.95 4.11
N HIS A 105 12.27 -12.20 3.66
CA HIS A 105 12.22 -13.35 4.56
C HIS A 105 13.13 -14.49 4.12
N SER A 106 13.66 -15.21 5.11
CA SER A 106 14.45 -16.43 4.87
C SER A 106 13.60 -17.55 4.25
N PRO A 107 14.22 -18.50 3.53
CA PRO A 107 13.51 -19.67 3.01
C PRO A 107 12.77 -20.46 4.11
N ALA A 108 13.33 -20.57 5.31
CA ALA A 108 12.71 -21.25 6.44
C ALA A 108 11.42 -20.54 6.89
N THR A 109 11.46 -19.20 6.99
CA THR A 109 10.27 -18.38 7.31
C THR A 109 9.19 -18.55 6.26
N LEU A 110 9.55 -18.48 4.96
CA LEU A 110 8.59 -18.65 3.87
C LEU A 110 7.98 -20.05 3.86
N SER A 111 8.78 -21.09 4.15
CA SER A 111 8.27 -22.46 4.27
C SER A 111 7.26 -22.61 5.40
N ALA A 112 7.51 -21.96 6.54
CA ALA A 112 6.56 -21.97 7.66
C ALA A 112 5.24 -21.24 7.35
N LEU A 113 5.28 -20.22 6.49
CA LEU A 113 4.11 -19.41 6.08
C LEU A 113 3.41 -19.94 4.81
N ASP A 114 3.98 -20.93 4.11
CA ASP A 114 3.57 -21.36 2.77
C ASP A 114 2.07 -21.66 2.65
N ALA A 115 1.53 -22.47 3.58
CA ALA A 115 0.12 -22.83 3.55
C ALA A 115 -0.81 -21.62 3.72
N GLY A 116 -0.45 -20.68 4.60
CA GLY A 116 -1.19 -19.44 4.81
C GLY A 116 -1.09 -18.50 3.61
N LEU A 117 0.11 -18.33 3.06
CA LEU A 117 0.36 -17.52 1.87
C LEU A 117 -0.42 -18.05 0.65
N LYS A 118 -0.42 -19.36 0.41
CA LYS A 118 -1.19 -19.97 -0.68
C LYS A 118 -2.69 -19.71 -0.54
N LYS A 119 -3.25 -19.84 0.67
CA LYS A 119 -4.67 -19.54 0.91
C LYS A 119 -4.99 -18.07 0.69
N LEU A 120 -4.16 -17.16 1.21
CA LEU A 120 -4.34 -15.72 1.06
C LEU A 120 -4.23 -15.33 -0.43
N GLN A 121 -3.18 -15.78 -1.12
CA GLN A 121 -2.99 -15.49 -2.54
C GLN A 121 -4.09 -16.10 -3.41
N GLY A 122 -4.58 -17.29 -3.08
CA GLY A 122 -5.70 -17.94 -3.79
C GLY A 122 -7.06 -17.26 -3.56
N SER A 123 -7.17 -16.32 -2.61
CA SER A 123 -8.40 -15.55 -2.40
C SER A 123 -8.50 -14.31 -3.30
N PHE A 124 -7.41 -13.90 -3.94
CA PHE A 124 -7.48 -12.85 -4.97
C PHE A 124 -8.16 -13.38 -6.24
N ALA A 125 -8.82 -12.50 -6.94
CA ALA A 125 -9.26 -12.68 -8.33
C ALA A 125 -8.54 -11.66 -9.20
N ASN A 126 -8.79 -11.67 -10.52
CA ASN A 126 -8.37 -10.57 -11.37
C ASN A 126 -8.94 -9.26 -10.83
N ILE A 127 -8.09 -8.26 -10.76
CA ILE A 127 -8.44 -6.92 -10.29
C ILE A 127 -8.92 -6.11 -11.47
N GLN A 128 -10.00 -5.37 -11.26
CA GLN A 128 -10.49 -4.39 -12.22
C GLN A 128 -10.17 -2.98 -11.71
N ARG A 129 -9.98 -2.05 -12.65
CA ARG A 129 -9.90 -0.63 -12.32
C ARG A 129 -11.11 -0.23 -11.45
N GLY A 130 -10.85 0.48 -10.36
CA GLY A 130 -11.87 0.87 -9.38
C GLY A 130 -12.07 -0.13 -8.24
N ASP A 131 -11.49 -1.34 -8.30
CA ASP A 131 -11.51 -2.25 -7.15
C ASP A 131 -10.78 -1.65 -5.97
N ARG A 132 -11.35 -1.85 -4.79
CA ARG A 132 -10.75 -1.47 -3.51
C ARG A 132 -10.43 -2.72 -2.71
N TYR A 133 -9.17 -2.88 -2.36
CA TYR A 133 -8.72 -3.90 -1.42
C TYR A 133 -8.31 -3.26 -0.11
N ALA A 134 -8.49 -3.98 1.00
CA ALA A 134 -7.97 -3.59 2.28
C ALA A 134 -7.35 -4.77 3.02
N LEU A 135 -6.22 -4.51 3.65
CA LEU A 135 -5.62 -5.36 4.67
C LEU A 135 -5.94 -4.71 6.01
N ASP A 136 -6.85 -5.31 6.74
CA ASP A 136 -7.35 -4.80 8.01
C ASP A 136 -6.93 -5.75 9.14
N TYR A 137 -6.06 -5.27 10.02
CA TYR A 137 -5.57 -6.06 11.15
C TYR A 137 -6.05 -5.49 12.48
N ASP A 138 -6.64 -6.35 13.27
CA ASP A 138 -7.04 -6.14 14.66
C ASP A 138 -6.45 -7.27 15.51
N PRO A 139 -5.88 -7.00 16.70
CA PRO A 139 -5.25 -8.03 17.54
C PRO A 139 -6.17 -9.18 17.96
N VAL A 140 -7.50 -8.97 17.99
CA VAL A 140 -8.51 -9.96 18.38
C VAL A 140 -9.03 -10.72 17.16
N ARG A 141 -9.35 -9.99 16.08
CA ARG A 141 -9.94 -10.56 14.85
C ARG A 141 -8.90 -11.18 13.92
N GLY A 142 -7.64 -10.75 13.99
CA GLY A 142 -6.58 -11.10 13.07
C GLY A 142 -6.55 -10.22 11.84
N LEU A 143 -5.96 -10.74 10.75
CA LEU A 143 -5.89 -10.05 9.46
C LEU A 143 -7.08 -10.44 8.58
N ASN A 144 -7.83 -9.45 8.15
CA ASN A 144 -8.80 -9.57 7.07
C ASN A 144 -8.18 -9.04 5.77
N LEU A 145 -8.39 -9.76 4.67
CA LEU A 145 -8.29 -9.22 3.33
C LEU A 145 -9.70 -8.95 2.83
N GLU A 146 -9.96 -7.72 2.46
CA GLU A 146 -11.25 -7.29 1.92
C GLU A 146 -11.13 -6.95 0.43
N ARG A 147 -12.20 -7.19 -0.32
CA ARG A 147 -12.41 -6.64 -1.67
C ARG A 147 -13.75 -5.94 -1.71
N ASN A 148 -13.75 -4.67 -2.07
CA ASN A 148 -14.95 -3.84 -2.19
C ASN A 148 -15.84 -3.91 -0.93
N GLY A 149 -15.21 -3.85 0.26
CA GLY A 149 -15.87 -3.90 1.56
C GLY A 149 -16.33 -5.29 2.02
N ARG A 150 -15.99 -6.37 1.29
CA ARG A 150 -16.31 -7.74 1.67
C ARG A 150 -15.04 -8.49 2.07
N VAL A 151 -15.04 -9.11 3.24
CA VAL A 151 -13.95 -10.01 3.66
C VAL A 151 -13.92 -11.23 2.74
N ILE A 152 -12.80 -11.42 2.06
CA ILE A 152 -12.55 -12.56 1.16
C ILE A 152 -11.55 -13.57 1.76
N PHE A 153 -10.79 -13.15 2.77
CA PHE A 153 -9.88 -14.01 3.53
C PHE A 153 -9.71 -13.48 4.95
N ASN A 154 -9.54 -14.38 5.91
CA ASN A 154 -9.23 -14.04 7.30
C ASN A 154 -8.18 -15.02 7.85
N THR A 155 -7.29 -14.51 8.71
CA THR A 155 -6.34 -15.34 9.45
C THR A 155 -6.02 -14.74 10.81
N LYS A 156 -5.86 -15.61 11.82
CA LYS A 156 -5.33 -15.24 13.14
C LYS A 156 -3.81 -15.47 13.25
N ASP A 157 -3.18 -15.98 12.19
CA ASP A 157 -1.73 -16.16 12.14
C ASP A 157 -1.03 -14.79 12.10
N ARG A 158 -0.46 -14.41 13.24
CA ARG A 158 0.23 -13.13 13.42
C ARG A 158 1.49 -13.02 12.53
N ALA A 159 2.18 -14.15 12.31
CA ALA A 159 3.38 -14.16 11.49
C ALA A 159 3.02 -13.93 10.02
N LEU A 160 1.96 -14.55 9.52
CA LEU A 160 1.42 -14.32 8.19
C LEU A 160 0.95 -12.87 8.02
N ALA A 161 0.19 -12.35 8.99
CA ALA A 161 -0.29 -10.97 8.97
C ALA A 161 0.89 -9.98 8.90
N LYS A 162 1.90 -10.17 9.75
CA LYS A 162 3.10 -9.34 9.80
C LYS A 162 3.87 -9.37 8.48
N ALA A 163 4.08 -10.55 7.93
CA ALA A 163 4.80 -10.74 6.68
C ALA A 163 4.06 -10.08 5.51
N TYR A 164 2.74 -10.28 5.42
CA TYR A 164 1.98 -9.75 4.29
C TYR A 164 1.81 -8.23 4.32
N LEU A 165 1.52 -7.64 5.48
CA LEU A 165 1.55 -6.18 5.68
C LEU A 165 2.95 -5.60 5.40
N GLY A 166 3.99 -6.38 5.66
CA GLY A 166 5.38 -6.02 5.43
C GLY A 166 5.71 -5.70 3.98
N ILE A 167 4.95 -6.21 3.01
CA ILE A 167 5.12 -5.88 1.59
C ILE A 167 5.12 -4.35 1.39
N TRP A 168 4.27 -3.63 2.11
CA TRP A 168 4.16 -2.16 2.05
C TRP A 168 4.91 -1.44 3.18
N LEU A 169 5.02 -2.05 4.36
CA LEU A 169 5.36 -1.36 5.60
C LEU A 169 6.74 -1.75 6.16
N ALA A 170 7.39 -2.80 5.64
CA ALA A 170 8.74 -3.21 6.04
C ALA A 170 9.81 -2.74 5.05
N PRO A 171 11.08 -2.67 5.47
CA PRO A 171 12.21 -2.50 4.56
C PRO A 171 12.25 -3.60 3.47
N GLU A 172 12.95 -3.33 2.38
CA GLU A 172 13.10 -4.25 1.23
C GLU A 172 11.79 -4.70 0.56
N GLY A 173 10.68 -4.02 0.87
CA GLY A 173 9.37 -4.22 0.28
C GLY A 173 9.21 -3.49 -1.06
N LEU A 174 8.12 -2.76 -1.18
CA LEU A 174 7.86 -1.81 -2.26
C LEU A 174 8.83 -0.59 -2.14
N PRO A 175 8.85 0.34 -3.13
CA PRO A 175 9.76 1.49 -3.09
C PRO A 175 9.76 2.22 -1.75
N GLU A 176 10.93 2.59 -1.29
CA GLU A 176 11.13 3.22 0.02
C GLU A 176 10.30 4.50 0.22
N THR A 177 10.13 5.28 -0.86
CA THR A 177 9.28 6.48 -0.85
C THR A 177 7.84 6.15 -0.51
N LEU A 178 7.28 5.04 -1.03
CA LEU A 178 5.94 4.56 -0.71
C LEU A 178 5.85 4.20 0.78
N ARG A 179 6.80 3.41 1.27
CA ARG A 179 6.85 3.02 2.68
C ARG A 179 6.92 4.22 3.60
N GLN A 180 7.84 5.15 3.33
CA GLN A 180 8.03 6.36 4.14
C GLN A 180 6.77 7.24 4.15
N THR A 181 6.11 7.42 3.01
CA THR A 181 4.89 8.23 2.93
C THR A 181 3.74 7.57 3.69
N LEU A 182 3.57 6.24 3.60
CA LEU A 182 2.54 5.53 4.37
C LEU A 182 2.80 5.58 5.87
N LEU A 183 4.07 5.49 6.29
CA LEU A 183 4.45 5.49 7.70
C LEU A 183 4.65 6.91 8.27
N ALA A 184 4.53 7.95 7.45
CA ALA A 184 4.63 9.33 7.92
C ALA A 184 3.56 9.61 8.97
N GLN A 185 3.94 10.36 10.01
CA GLN A 185 2.96 10.94 10.92
C GLN A 185 2.46 12.23 10.28
N THR A 186 1.20 12.24 9.87
CA THR A 186 0.55 13.53 9.56
C THR A 186 0.41 14.29 10.88
N PRO A 187 0.88 15.55 10.94
CA PRO A 187 0.76 16.37 12.14
C PRO A 187 -0.68 16.58 12.55
#